data_a118694b6c055163ee4f091ff776b0c1
#
_entry.id   a118694b6c055163ee4f091ff776b0c1
#
_cell.length_a   1.000
_cell.length_b   1.000
_cell.length_c   1.000
_cell.angle_alpha   90.00
_cell.angle_beta   90.00
_cell.angle_gamma   90.00
#
_symmetry.space_group_name_H-M   'P 1'
#
loop_
_entity.id
_entity.type
_entity.pdbx_description
1 polymer ?
#
loop_
_entity_poly.entity_id
_entity_poly.type
_entity_poly.pdbx_seq_one_letter_code
_entity_poly.pdbx_strand_id
1 'polypeptide(L)'
;MLKFNYYGHACFQLDDGKCKVLFDPFLTGNPQAAINPDDIKTDYVFITHAHGDHIGDAYDILMNNKATAIGIPEVMDYVGDEIKKIGMNLGGTLKLPFGYARMVPAMHSSGVQGGIACGYVLSIGGKIIYFAGDTCLFSDMKLIGERDKIDYAILPIGGHFTMDPIDAAKAVEFLGAKNAIPVHYDTWQPIEQSPEEFKKFVKTAQVHIVKPGESIELV
;
A
#
# COMPACT_ATOMS: atom_id res chain seq x y z
N MET A 1 -14.37 14.11 0.93
CA MET A 1 -14.09 13.00 1.87
C MET A 1 -13.12 12.07 1.19
N LEU A 2 -12.23 11.42 1.93
CA LEU A 2 -11.27 10.46 1.40
C LEU A 2 -11.90 9.06 1.41
N LYS A 3 -11.90 8.38 0.28
CA LYS A 3 -12.43 7.03 0.12
C LYS A 3 -11.30 6.02 -0.06
N PHE A 4 -11.35 4.91 0.63
CA PHE A 4 -10.52 3.74 0.43
C PHE A 4 -11.33 2.69 -0.31
N ASN A 5 -10.87 2.28 -1.50
CA ASN A 5 -11.48 1.22 -2.30
C ASN A 5 -10.52 0.03 -2.31
N TYR A 6 -10.94 -1.14 -1.83
CA TYR A 6 -10.11 -2.32 -1.76
C TYR A 6 -10.39 -3.25 -2.93
N TYR A 7 -9.36 -3.64 -3.65
CA TYR A 7 -9.48 -4.49 -4.84
C TYR A 7 -8.96 -5.92 -4.65
N GLY A 8 -8.37 -6.20 -3.48
CA GLY A 8 -7.83 -7.51 -3.11
C GLY A 8 -6.30 -7.52 -3.00
N HIS A 9 -5.77 -8.43 -2.23
CA HIS A 9 -4.35 -8.58 -1.93
C HIS A 9 -3.74 -7.31 -1.32
N ALA A 10 -2.80 -6.66 -2.02
CA ALA A 10 -2.23 -5.36 -1.66
C ALA A 10 -2.78 -4.22 -2.53
N CYS A 11 -3.69 -4.52 -3.48
CA CYS A 11 -4.24 -3.55 -4.42
C CYS A 11 -5.40 -2.77 -3.79
N PHE A 12 -5.23 -1.46 -3.67
CA PHE A 12 -6.28 -0.54 -3.23
C PHE A 12 -6.11 0.85 -3.87
N GLN A 13 -7.17 1.64 -3.80
CA GLN A 13 -7.15 3.02 -4.30
C GLN A 13 -7.64 3.99 -3.24
N LEU A 14 -6.93 5.10 -3.08
CA LEU A 14 -7.38 6.29 -2.35
C LEU A 14 -7.96 7.30 -3.31
N ASP A 15 -9.18 7.80 -3.03
CA ASP A 15 -9.89 8.79 -3.84
C ASP A 15 -10.37 9.95 -2.93
N ASP A 16 -9.82 11.15 -3.11
CA ASP A 16 -10.22 12.35 -2.36
C ASP A 16 -11.30 13.20 -3.10
N GLY A 17 -11.81 12.67 -4.21
CA GLY A 17 -12.76 13.32 -5.09
C GLY A 17 -12.13 14.26 -6.13
N LYS A 18 -10.81 14.49 -6.06
CA LYS A 18 -10.04 15.31 -7.01
C LYS A 18 -8.88 14.53 -7.63
N CYS A 19 -8.34 13.60 -6.88
CA CYS A 19 -7.19 12.79 -7.28
C CYS A 19 -7.38 11.34 -6.83
N LYS A 20 -7.02 10.40 -7.69
CA LYS A 20 -7.06 8.97 -7.45
C LYS A 20 -5.65 8.42 -7.42
N VAL A 21 -5.32 7.71 -6.37
CA VAL A 21 -4.00 7.13 -6.12
C VAL A 21 -4.15 5.63 -5.93
N LEU A 22 -3.62 4.85 -6.85
CA LEU A 22 -3.65 3.38 -6.85
C LEU A 22 -2.33 2.85 -6.27
N PHE A 23 -2.42 1.73 -5.54
CA PHE A 23 -1.26 1.05 -4.97
C PHE A 23 -1.21 -0.39 -5.46
N ASP A 24 0.01 -0.85 -5.79
CA ASP A 24 0.39 -2.24 -6.06
C ASP A 24 -0.67 -3.01 -6.87
N PRO A 25 -0.87 -2.68 -8.16
CA PRO A 25 -2.04 -3.10 -8.93
C PRO A 25 -1.95 -4.52 -9.46
N PHE A 26 -1.93 -5.50 -8.58
CA PHE A 26 -2.05 -6.91 -8.91
C PHE A 26 -3.53 -7.31 -9.02
N LEU A 27 -4.03 -7.40 -10.24
CA LEU A 27 -5.42 -7.73 -10.56
C LEU A 27 -5.53 -8.97 -11.44
N THR A 28 -4.83 -9.01 -12.57
CA THR A 28 -4.77 -10.19 -13.44
C THR A 28 -4.06 -11.34 -12.71
N GLY A 29 -4.76 -12.47 -12.60
CA GLY A 29 -4.27 -13.64 -11.86
C GLY A 29 -4.46 -13.58 -10.34
N ASN A 30 -4.99 -12.50 -9.81
CA ASN A 30 -5.37 -12.39 -8.41
C ASN A 30 -6.77 -12.99 -8.19
N PRO A 31 -6.92 -14.10 -7.43
CA PRO A 31 -8.23 -14.73 -7.22
C PRO A 31 -9.22 -13.86 -6.41
N GLN A 32 -8.71 -12.84 -5.72
CA GLN A 32 -9.54 -11.88 -4.98
C GLN A 32 -9.87 -10.62 -5.78
N ALA A 33 -9.34 -10.45 -7.01
CA ALA A 33 -9.54 -9.23 -7.78
C ALA A 33 -11.03 -8.91 -7.98
N ALA A 34 -11.44 -7.73 -7.51
CA ALA A 34 -12.83 -7.29 -7.54
C ALA A 34 -13.12 -6.30 -8.68
N ILE A 35 -12.15 -6.02 -9.54
CA ILE A 35 -12.24 -5.09 -10.67
C ILE A 35 -11.30 -5.55 -11.78
N ASN A 36 -11.64 -5.27 -13.05
CA ASN A 36 -10.70 -5.51 -14.14
C ASN A 36 -9.70 -4.35 -14.26
N PRO A 37 -8.44 -4.61 -14.68
CA PRO A 37 -7.45 -3.55 -14.90
C PRO A 37 -7.94 -2.43 -15.82
N ASP A 38 -8.69 -2.75 -16.87
CA ASP A 38 -9.23 -1.78 -17.85
C ASP A 38 -10.27 -0.82 -17.25
N ASP A 39 -10.94 -1.22 -16.17
CA ASP A 39 -11.95 -0.41 -15.48
C ASP A 39 -11.33 0.57 -14.48
N ILE A 40 -10.05 0.41 -14.16
CA ILE A 40 -9.32 1.32 -13.25
C ILE A 40 -9.20 2.71 -13.86
N LYS A 41 -9.56 3.73 -13.06
CA LYS A 41 -9.29 5.14 -13.34
C LYS A 41 -8.43 5.70 -12.22
N THR A 42 -7.22 6.15 -12.57
CA THR A 42 -6.24 6.65 -11.59
C THR A 42 -5.36 7.75 -12.18
N ASP A 43 -4.84 8.63 -11.31
CA ASP A 43 -3.89 9.69 -11.67
C ASP A 43 -2.45 9.29 -11.36
N TYR A 44 -2.29 8.48 -10.30
CA TYR A 44 -0.98 8.01 -9.82
C TYR A 44 -1.05 6.52 -9.48
N VAL A 45 0.04 5.81 -9.78
CA VAL A 45 0.27 4.44 -9.32
C VAL A 45 1.53 4.42 -8.46
N PHE A 46 1.39 4.07 -7.20
CA PHE A 46 2.49 3.85 -6.27
C PHE A 46 2.84 2.37 -6.24
N ILE A 47 4.11 2.06 -6.43
CA ILE A 47 4.63 0.68 -6.45
C ILE A 47 5.64 0.55 -5.32
N THR A 48 5.38 -0.39 -4.40
CA THR A 48 6.24 -0.63 -3.23
C THR A 48 7.48 -1.42 -3.60
N HIS A 49 7.36 -2.38 -4.50
CA HIS A 49 8.44 -3.22 -5.01
C HIS A 49 7.97 -4.01 -6.25
N ALA A 50 8.87 -4.75 -6.90
CA ALA A 50 8.62 -5.35 -8.21
C ALA A 50 8.29 -6.84 -8.18
N HIS A 51 7.84 -7.42 -7.06
CA HIS A 51 7.26 -8.75 -7.11
C HIS A 51 5.98 -8.74 -7.95
N GLY A 52 5.69 -9.86 -8.63
CA GLY A 52 4.59 -9.93 -9.58
C GLY A 52 3.22 -9.65 -8.98
N ASP A 53 3.03 -9.98 -7.70
CA ASP A 53 1.82 -9.72 -6.91
C ASP A 53 1.70 -8.27 -6.38
N HIS A 54 2.60 -7.37 -6.80
CA HIS A 54 2.56 -5.94 -6.53
C HIS A 54 2.64 -5.11 -7.80
N ILE A 55 3.67 -5.34 -8.66
CA ILE A 55 3.80 -4.59 -9.91
C ILE A 55 2.65 -4.94 -10.89
N GLY A 56 2.22 -6.20 -10.92
CA GLY A 56 1.04 -6.70 -11.61
C GLY A 56 0.73 -6.02 -12.95
N ASP A 57 -0.44 -5.41 -13.03
CA ASP A 57 -0.98 -4.73 -14.22
C ASP A 57 -0.56 -3.24 -14.32
N ALA A 58 0.50 -2.83 -13.57
CA ALA A 58 0.90 -1.42 -13.49
C ALA A 58 1.14 -0.79 -14.87
N TYR A 59 1.81 -1.49 -15.78
CA TYR A 59 2.09 -0.99 -17.12
C TYR A 59 0.82 -0.63 -17.89
N ASP A 60 -0.10 -1.56 -18.02
CA ASP A 60 -1.34 -1.37 -18.79
C ASP A 60 -2.23 -0.29 -18.16
N ILE A 61 -2.36 -0.28 -16.84
CA ILE A 61 -3.13 0.74 -16.12
C ILE A 61 -2.51 2.14 -16.32
N LEU A 62 -1.18 2.27 -16.21
CA LEU A 62 -0.47 3.53 -16.41
C LEU A 62 -0.66 4.06 -17.82
N MET A 63 -0.53 3.20 -18.83
CA MET A 63 -0.75 3.54 -20.25
C MET A 63 -2.19 3.98 -20.51
N ASN A 64 -3.18 3.19 -20.09
CA ASN A 64 -4.60 3.44 -20.33
C ASN A 64 -5.10 4.72 -19.65
N ASN A 65 -4.51 5.10 -18.51
CA ASN A 65 -4.89 6.29 -17.74
C ASN A 65 -3.99 7.50 -17.99
N LYS A 66 -2.87 7.35 -18.71
CA LYS A 66 -1.79 8.36 -18.79
C LYS A 66 -1.35 8.82 -17.39
N ALA A 67 -1.39 7.89 -16.44
CA ALA A 67 -1.07 8.12 -15.03
C ALA A 67 0.45 8.22 -14.82
N THR A 68 0.84 8.71 -13.64
CA THR A 68 2.25 8.83 -13.26
C THR A 68 2.61 7.70 -12.30
N ALA A 69 3.64 6.92 -12.63
CA ALA A 69 4.22 5.91 -11.72
C ALA A 69 5.13 6.56 -10.67
N ILE A 70 5.09 6.06 -9.43
CA ILE A 70 5.94 6.51 -8.33
C ILE A 70 6.50 5.28 -7.61
N GLY A 71 7.83 5.24 -7.45
CA GLY A 71 8.54 4.17 -6.76
C GLY A 71 10.03 4.45 -6.66
N ILE A 72 10.82 3.45 -6.26
CA ILE A 72 12.28 3.56 -6.31
C ILE A 72 12.77 3.53 -7.76
N PRO A 73 13.93 4.15 -8.09
CA PRO A 73 14.42 4.23 -9.47
C PRO A 73 14.48 2.87 -10.16
N GLU A 74 14.99 1.83 -9.50
CA GLU A 74 15.17 0.49 -10.05
C GLU A 74 13.84 -0.18 -10.43
N VAL A 75 12.78 0.06 -9.67
CA VAL A 75 11.42 -0.40 -10.01
C VAL A 75 10.84 0.45 -11.14
N MET A 76 11.10 1.76 -11.14
CA MET A 76 10.64 2.65 -12.20
C MET A 76 11.28 2.31 -13.56
N ASP A 77 12.52 1.87 -13.58
CA ASP A 77 13.16 1.37 -14.81
C ASP A 77 12.47 0.12 -15.37
N TYR A 78 11.82 -0.66 -14.48
CA TYR A 78 11.09 -1.88 -14.87
C TYR A 78 9.69 -1.61 -15.43
N VAL A 79 9.09 -0.43 -15.18
CA VAL A 79 7.71 -0.10 -15.56
C VAL A 79 7.57 0.24 -17.05
N GLY A 80 8.65 0.57 -17.76
CA GLY A 80 8.63 0.93 -19.18
C GLY A 80 9.03 2.39 -19.42
N ASP A 81 9.75 2.64 -20.53
CA ASP A 81 10.33 3.96 -20.82
C ASP A 81 9.31 5.01 -21.25
N GLU A 82 8.20 4.59 -21.83
CA GLU A 82 7.11 5.45 -22.29
C GLU A 82 6.20 5.95 -21.15
N ILE A 83 6.31 5.37 -19.97
CA ILE A 83 5.51 5.73 -18.79
C ILE A 83 6.07 7.02 -18.15
N LYS A 84 5.18 7.95 -17.81
CA LYS A 84 5.55 9.07 -16.95
C LYS A 84 5.86 8.56 -15.56
N LYS A 85 7.08 8.73 -15.08
CA LYS A 85 7.56 8.18 -13.81
C LYS A 85 8.30 9.22 -12.97
N ILE A 86 8.18 9.07 -11.66
CA ILE A 86 8.92 9.86 -10.67
C ILE A 86 9.61 8.87 -9.74
N GLY A 87 10.94 8.78 -9.87
CA GLY A 87 11.77 8.03 -8.94
C GLY A 87 11.92 8.79 -7.62
N MET A 88 11.82 8.09 -6.51
CA MET A 88 12.15 8.60 -5.18
C MET A 88 12.85 7.51 -4.36
N ASN A 89 13.42 7.87 -3.21
CA ASN A 89 14.13 6.90 -2.38
C ASN A 89 13.79 7.09 -0.91
N LEU A 90 14.19 6.14 -0.06
CA LEU A 90 13.88 6.13 1.37
C LEU A 90 14.23 7.46 2.04
N GLY A 91 13.31 7.97 2.85
CA GLY A 91 13.41 9.28 3.52
C GLY A 91 13.02 10.47 2.64
N GLY A 92 12.94 10.29 1.31
CA GLY A 92 12.51 11.33 0.37
C GLY A 92 11.04 11.71 0.55
N THR A 93 10.73 12.98 0.31
CA THR A 93 9.35 13.50 0.33
C THR A 93 9.06 14.21 -0.99
N LEU A 94 8.00 13.80 -1.65
CA LEU A 94 7.51 14.36 -2.91
C LEU A 94 6.23 15.17 -2.65
N LYS A 95 6.21 16.44 -3.08
CA LYS A 95 4.99 17.25 -3.08
C LYS A 95 4.15 16.91 -4.30
N LEU A 96 2.86 16.72 -4.10
CA LEU A 96 1.90 16.30 -5.13
C LEU A 96 0.64 17.18 -5.04
N PRO A 97 -0.19 17.24 -6.09
CA PRO A 97 -1.40 18.07 -6.09
C PRO A 97 -2.39 17.77 -4.96
N PHE A 98 -2.40 16.54 -4.46
CA PHE A 98 -3.25 16.10 -3.34
C PHE A 98 -2.64 16.31 -1.96
N GLY A 99 -1.36 16.69 -1.87
CA GLY A 99 -0.62 16.85 -0.62
C GLY A 99 0.85 16.43 -0.74
N TYR A 100 1.25 15.33 -0.09
CA TYR A 100 2.60 14.79 -0.24
C TYR A 100 2.62 13.27 -0.11
N ALA A 101 3.70 12.67 -0.63
CA ALA A 101 4.08 11.29 -0.35
C ALA A 101 5.52 11.27 0.19
N ARG A 102 5.77 10.54 1.28
CA ARG A 102 7.09 10.24 1.83
C ARG A 102 7.37 8.75 1.71
N MET A 103 8.49 8.39 1.10
CA MET A 103 8.92 7.00 1.03
C MET A 103 9.60 6.60 2.34
N VAL A 104 9.23 5.46 2.88
CA VAL A 104 9.72 4.93 4.15
C VAL A 104 10.25 3.51 3.96
N PRO A 105 11.12 3.01 4.86
CA PRO A 105 11.64 1.64 4.77
C PRO A 105 10.55 0.58 4.83
N ALA A 106 10.75 -0.50 4.08
CA ALA A 106 10.12 -1.80 4.25
C ALA A 106 11.22 -2.87 4.25
N MET A 107 11.10 -3.85 5.12
CA MET A 107 12.11 -4.91 5.30
C MET A 107 11.65 -6.16 4.53
N HIS A 108 11.91 -6.16 3.21
CA HIS A 108 11.50 -7.19 2.26
C HIS A 108 12.43 -7.18 1.04
N SER A 109 12.43 -8.22 0.22
CA SER A 109 13.14 -8.22 -1.06
C SER A 109 12.40 -7.37 -2.10
N SER A 110 13.14 -6.80 -3.07
CA SER A 110 12.55 -5.83 -4.00
C SER A 110 11.99 -6.44 -5.29
N GLY A 111 12.35 -7.70 -5.60
CA GLY A 111 12.03 -8.33 -6.89
C GLY A 111 12.90 -7.86 -8.08
N VAL A 112 13.73 -6.83 -7.92
CA VAL A 112 14.66 -6.35 -8.96
C VAL A 112 16.09 -6.21 -8.40
N GLN A 113 17.08 -6.39 -9.26
CA GLN A 113 18.48 -6.26 -8.88
C GLN A 113 18.82 -4.83 -8.48
N GLY A 114 19.44 -4.66 -7.32
CA GLY A 114 19.84 -3.35 -6.78
C GLY A 114 18.71 -2.55 -6.16
N GLY A 115 17.46 -2.98 -6.30
CA GLY A 115 16.31 -2.32 -5.70
C GLY A 115 16.11 -2.67 -4.24
N ILE A 116 15.26 -1.91 -3.58
CA ILE A 116 14.79 -2.11 -2.20
C ILE A 116 13.27 -2.07 -2.17
N ALA A 117 12.65 -2.78 -1.23
CA ALA A 117 11.23 -2.60 -0.94
C ALA A 117 11.01 -1.32 -0.12
N CYS A 118 9.84 -0.72 -0.28
CA CYS A 118 9.48 0.49 0.46
C CYS A 118 8.01 0.50 0.86
N GLY A 119 7.70 1.30 1.86
CA GLY A 119 6.36 1.75 2.19
C GLY A 119 6.18 3.23 1.90
N TYR A 120 4.99 3.75 2.13
CA TYR A 120 4.66 5.15 1.89
C TYR A 120 3.88 5.75 3.06
N VAL A 121 4.17 7.02 3.36
CA VAL A 121 3.30 7.88 4.16
C VAL A 121 2.74 8.96 3.23
N LEU A 122 1.42 9.03 3.09
CA LEU A 122 0.74 10.04 2.27
C LEU A 122 -0.05 11.01 3.14
N SER A 123 0.00 12.29 2.76
CA SER A 123 -0.99 13.27 3.19
C SER A 123 -1.97 13.47 2.03
N ILE A 124 -3.20 12.99 2.18
CA ILE A 124 -4.23 13.05 1.14
C ILE A 124 -5.61 13.20 1.78
N GLY A 125 -6.46 14.05 1.22
CA GLY A 125 -7.83 14.26 1.71
C GLY A 125 -7.91 14.69 3.18
N GLY A 126 -6.87 15.36 3.71
CA GLY A 126 -6.78 15.79 5.12
C GLY A 126 -6.43 14.66 6.10
N LYS A 127 -5.99 13.50 5.63
CA LYS A 127 -5.56 12.34 6.44
C LYS A 127 -4.10 12.01 6.18
N ILE A 128 -3.46 11.39 7.17
CA ILE A 128 -2.13 10.80 7.06
C ILE A 128 -2.28 9.29 6.99
N ILE A 129 -1.94 8.73 5.83
CA ILE A 129 -2.08 7.30 5.52
C ILE A 129 -0.68 6.68 5.45
N TYR A 130 -0.45 5.62 6.22
CA TYR A 130 0.73 4.78 6.10
C TYR A 130 0.35 3.48 5.37
N PHE A 131 1.07 3.17 4.31
CA PHE A 131 1.02 1.87 3.65
C PHE A 131 2.38 1.19 3.79
N ALA A 132 2.40 0.03 4.41
CA ALA A 132 3.64 -0.66 4.71
C ALA A 132 4.32 -1.28 3.48
N GLY A 133 3.56 -1.60 2.42
CA GLY A 133 4.00 -2.57 1.43
C GLY A 133 4.25 -3.92 2.10
N ASP A 134 5.09 -4.75 1.50
CA ASP A 134 5.53 -5.99 2.11
C ASP A 134 6.70 -5.75 3.05
N THR A 135 6.56 -6.21 4.28
CA THR A 135 7.57 -6.04 5.32
C THR A 135 7.38 -7.02 6.47
N CYS A 136 8.47 -7.37 7.15
CA CYS A 136 8.41 -7.87 8.52
C CYS A 136 8.22 -6.70 9.51
N LEU A 137 7.95 -7.01 10.77
CA LEU A 137 7.99 -6.03 11.87
C LEU A 137 9.42 -5.52 12.09
N PHE A 138 9.60 -4.20 12.20
CA PHE A 138 10.89 -3.60 12.54
C PHE A 138 10.71 -2.39 13.48
N SER A 139 11.74 -2.14 14.32
CA SER A 139 11.64 -1.18 15.42
C SER A 139 11.43 0.26 14.96
N ASP A 140 11.97 0.62 13.78
CA ASP A 140 11.97 2.00 13.30
C ASP A 140 10.59 2.45 12.78
N MET A 141 9.60 1.55 12.73
CA MET A 141 8.19 1.94 12.59
C MET A 141 7.78 2.97 13.67
N LYS A 142 8.41 2.93 14.86
CA LYS A 142 8.21 3.96 15.90
C LYS A 142 8.61 5.35 15.42
N LEU A 143 9.75 5.47 14.75
CA LEU A 143 10.24 6.75 14.22
C LEU A 143 9.33 7.30 13.13
N ILE A 144 8.71 6.41 12.34
CA ILE A 144 7.70 6.81 11.35
C ILE A 144 6.50 7.42 12.06
N GLY A 145 5.95 6.72 13.07
CA GLY A 145 4.79 7.19 13.83
C GLY A 145 5.05 8.43 14.68
N GLU A 146 6.26 8.58 15.22
CA GLU A 146 6.66 9.79 15.95
C GLU A 146 6.68 11.03 15.04
N ARG A 147 7.17 10.87 13.81
CA ARG A 147 7.26 11.95 12.83
C ARG A 147 5.91 12.29 12.22
N ASP A 148 5.18 11.26 11.76
CA ASP A 148 3.91 11.42 11.04
C ASP A 148 2.78 10.90 11.94
N LYS A 149 1.82 11.75 12.26
CA LYS A 149 0.66 11.37 13.09
C LYS A 149 -0.31 10.53 12.25
N ILE A 150 -0.08 9.22 12.19
CA ILE A 150 -0.78 8.28 11.30
C ILE A 150 -2.27 8.20 11.68
N ASP A 151 -3.14 8.56 10.73
CA ASP A 151 -4.58 8.36 10.89
C ASP A 151 -4.99 6.94 10.54
N TYR A 152 -4.43 6.37 9.46
CA TYR A 152 -4.71 5.00 9.01
C TYR A 152 -3.40 4.28 8.66
N ALA A 153 -3.19 3.09 9.20
CA ALA A 153 -2.13 2.17 8.83
C ALA A 153 -2.71 1.01 8.02
N ILE A 154 -2.24 0.82 6.79
CA ILE A 154 -2.59 -0.28 5.90
C ILE A 154 -1.42 -1.27 5.94
N LEU A 155 -1.67 -2.48 6.46
CA LEU A 155 -0.64 -3.42 6.88
C LEU A 155 -0.87 -4.82 6.30
N PRO A 156 0.18 -5.48 5.78
CA PRO A 156 0.11 -6.89 5.40
C PRO A 156 -0.03 -7.75 6.67
N ILE A 157 -0.84 -8.82 6.58
CA ILE A 157 -1.03 -9.78 7.68
C ILE A 157 -0.84 -11.23 7.26
N GLY A 158 -0.32 -11.50 6.05
CA GLY A 158 -0.24 -12.84 5.45
C GLY A 158 0.67 -13.84 6.16
N GLY A 159 1.62 -13.39 6.98
CA GLY A 159 2.44 -14.21 7.87
C GLY A 159 3.61 -14.92 7.20
N HIS A 160 3.42 -15.60 6.06
CA HIS A 160 4.48 -16.40 5.46
C HIS A 160 5.60 -15.55 4.83
N PHE A 161 5.23 -14.49 4.13
CA PHE A 161 6.16 -13.59 3.44
C PHE A 161 6.25 -12.21 4.08
N THR A 162 5.30 -11.87 4.96
CA THR A 162 5.17 -10.58 5.62
C THR A 162 4.88 -10.75 7.11
N MET A 163 4.49 -9.69 7.80
CA MET A 163 4.00 -9.78 9.18
C MET A 163 2.80 -10.72 9.27
N ASP A 164 2.72 -11.48 10.36
CA ASP A 164 1.51 -12.18 10.76
C ASP A 164 0.55 -11.23 11.54
N PRO A 165 -0.65 -11.66 11.93
CA PRO A 165 -1.58 -10.84 12.69
C PRO A 165 -1.03 -10.28 14.01
N ILE A 166 -0.10 -10.98 14.68
CA ILE A 166 0.50 -10.55 15.97
C ILE A 166 1.51 -9.44 15.71
N ASP A 167 2.43 -9.65 14.74
CA ASP A 167 3.44 -8.67 14.36
C ASP A 167 2.80 -7.40 13.78
N ALA A 168 1.77 -7.55 12.94
CA ALA A 168 1.03 -6.42 12.38
C ALA A 168 0.30 -5.61 13.47
N ALA A 169 -0.26 -6.27 14.49
CA ALA A 169 -0.85 -5.56 15.63
C ALA A 169 0.21 -4.79 16.43
N LYS A 170 1.43 -5.32 16.55
CA LYS A 170 2.55 -4.61 17.17
C LYS A 170 3.04 -3.45 16.31
N ALA A 171 2.99 -3.59 14.99
CA ALA A 171 3.29 -2.48 14.06
C ALA A 171 2.30 -1.32 14.24
N VAL A 172 1.00 -1.59 14.42
CA VAL A 172 -0.02 -0.56 14.73
C VAL A 172 0.36 0.24 15.99
N GLU A 173 0.81 -0.47 17.04
CA GLU A 173 1.27 0.17 18.29
C GLU A 173 2.51 1.03 18.05
N PHE A 174 3.50 0.52 17.31
CA PHE A 174 4.74 1.26 17.00
C PHE A 174 4.47 2.53 16.18
N LEU A 175 3.56 2.46 15.23
CA LEU A 175 3.15 3.58 14.39
C LEU A 175 2.28 4.60 15.15
N GLY A 176 1.69 4.22 16.29
CA GLY A 176 0.72 5.04 16.99
C GLY A 176 -0.50 5.38 16.13
N ALA A 177 -0.86 4.49 15.20
CA ALA A 177 -1.95 4.72 14.27
C ALA A 177 -3.31 4.70 14.99
N LYS A 178 -4.22 5.57 14.54
CA LYS A 178 -5.60 5.64 15.10
C LYS A 178 -6.49 4.53 14.55
N ASN A 179 -6.25 4.15 13.30
CA ASN A 179 -7.01 3.14 12.58
C ASN A 179 -6.06 2.19 11.84
N ALA A 180 -6.46 0.94 11.64
CA ALA A 180 -5.72 -0.06 10.88
C ALA A 180 -6.60 -0.79 9.89
N ILE A 181 -6.06 -1.09 8.71
CA ILE A 181 -6.71 -1.86 7.63
C ILE A 181 -5.77 -3.01 7.27
N PRO A 182 -6.16 -4.28 7.50
CA PRO A 182 -5.38 -5.42 7.07
C PRO A 182 -5.51 -5.65 5.55
N VAL A 183 -4.39 -5.99 4.91
CA VAL A 183 -4.28 -6.35 3.49
C VAL A 183 -3.33 -7.55 3.32
N HIS A 184 -3.12 -8.02 2.10
CA HIS A 184 -2.14 -9.07 1.75
C HIS A 184 -2.37 -10.36 2.57
N TYR A 185 -3.58 -10.91 2.53
CA TYR A 185 -3.97 -12.17 3.18
C TYR A 185 -5.03 -12.92 2.36
N ASP A 186 -5.17 -14.23 2.57
CA ASP A 186 -6.17 -15.11 1.95
C ASP A 186 -6.18 -15.15 0.40
N THR A 187 -5.15 -14.64 -0.26
CA THR A 187 -5.06 -14.67 -1.73
C THR A 187 -4.71 -16.08 -2.22
N TRP A 188 -3.85 -16.80 -1.48
CA TRP A 188 -3.50 -18.20 -1.68
C TRP A 188 -3.05 -18.85 -0.38
N GLN A 189 -3.03 -20.18 -0.36
CA GLN A 189 -2.85 -21.01 0.83
C GLN A 189 -1.68 -20.59 1.77
N PRO A 190 -0.47 -20.26 1.32
CA PRO A 190 0.61 -19.87 2.23
C PRO A 190 0.32 -18.60 3.05
N ILE A 191 -0.58 -17.72 2.58
CA ILE A 191 -0.92 -16.47 3.26
C ILE A 191 -2.37 -16.43 3.80
N GLU A 192 -2.96 -17.59 4.02
CA GLU A 192 -4.26 -17.68 4.70
C GLU A 192 -4.14 -17.23 6.14
N GLN A 193 -4.79 -16.11 6.48
CA GLN A 193 -4.79 -15.51 7.81
C GLN A 193 -6.13 -14.86 8.13
N SER A 194 -6.51 -14.90 9.41
CA SER A 194 -7.76 -14.31 9.87
C SER A 194 -7.62 -12.81 10.19
N PRO A 195 -8.27 -11.91 9.45
CA PRO A 195 -8.29 -10.49 9.80
C PRO A 195 -9.05 -10.23 11.12
N GLU A 196 -9.94 -11.13 11.54
CA GLU A 196 -10.59 -11.07 12.84
C GLU A 196 -9.63 -11.38 14.00
N GLU A 197 -8.62 -12.23 13.78
CA GLU A 197 -7.55 -12.42 14.76
C GLU A 197 -6.67 -11.18 14.87
N PHE A 198 -6.26 -10.59 13.75
CA PHE A 198 -5.58 -9.31 13.75
C PHE A 198 -6.35 -8.27 14.56
N LYS A 199 -7.66 -8.14 14.32
CA LYS A 199 -8.54 -7.23 15.06
C LYS A 199 -8.56 -7.52 16.57
N LYS A 200 -8.49 -8.78 16.99
CA LYS A 200 -8.40 -9.15 18.40
C LYS A 200 -7.08 -8.75 19.05
N PHE A 201 -5.96 -8.80 18.31
CA PHE A 201 -4.63 -8.43 18.81
C PHE A 201 -4.43 -6.92 18.87
N VAL A 202 -5.01 -6.13 17.98
CA VAL A 202 -4.93 -4.66 18.00
C VAL A 202 -5.70 -4.12 19.21
N LYS A 203 -5.01 -3.35 20.09
CA LYS A 203 -5.59 -2.77 21.32
C LYS A 203 -5.61 -1.25 21.32
N THR A 204 -4.85 -0.62 20.41
CA THR A 204 -4.57 0.82 20.43
C THR A 204 -5.25 1.58 19.31
N ALA A 205 -5.92 0.89 18.37
CA ALA A 205 -6.52 1.46 17.17
C ALA A 205 -7.86 0.78 16.85
N GLN A 206 -8.67 1.45 16.03
CA GLN A 206 -9.85 0.85 15.41
C GLN A 206 -9.41 0.04 14.18
N VAL A 207 -9.86 -1.21 14.05
CA VAL A 207 -9.59 -2.05 12.88
C VAL A 207 -10.79 -2.08 11.96
N HIS A 208 -10.54 -1.77 10.68
CA HIS A 208 -11.51 -1.82 9.60
C HIS A 208 -11.17 -2.99 8.68
N ILE A 209 -11.97 -4.04 8.71
CA ILE A 209 -11.86 -5.17 7.78
C ILE A 209 -12.71 -4.84 6.57
N VAL A 210 -12.06 -4.61 5.42
CA VAL A 210 -12.70 -4.27 4.15
C VAL A 210 -12.55 -5.46 3.22
N LYS A 211 -13.61 -5.94 2.61
CA LYS A 211 -13.54 -7.04 1.66
C LYS A 211 -13.19 -6.54 0.26
N PRO A 212 -12.55 -7.37 -0.59
CA PRO A 212 -12.37 -7.04 -2.00
C PRO A 212 -13.69 -6.60 -2.66
N GLY A 213 -13.67 -5.47 -3.37
CA GLY A 213 -14.85 -4.84 -3.97
C GLY A 213 -15.60 -3.86 -3.06
N GLU A 214 -15.32 -3.86 -1.77
CA GLU A 214 -15.92 -2.90 -0.84
C GLU A 214 -15.11 -1.60 -0.77
N SER A 215 -15.74 -0.57 -0.25
CA SER A 215 -15.10 0.71 0.02
C SER A 215 -15.59 1.32 1.34
N ILE A 216 -14.71 2.06 1.99
CA ILE A 216 -15.04 2.82 3.21
C ILE A 216 -14.61 4.28 3.09
N GLU A 217 -15.30 5.17 3.78
CA GLU A 217 -14.88 6.56 3.98
C GLU A 217 -13.90 6.63 5.15
N LEU A 218 -12.75 7.26 4.92
CA LEU A 218 -11.74 7.50 5.95
C LEU A 218 -12.06 8.83 6.65
N VAL A 219 -12.68 8.75 7.82
CA VAL A 219 -13.18 9.90 8.62
C VAL A 219 -12.23 10.31 9.72
#